data_634a64239e32ac1a816e34cdbffddee8
#
_entry.id   634a64239e32ac1a816e34cdbffddee8
#
_cell.length_a   1.000
_cell.length_b   1.000
_cell.length_c   1.000
_cell.angle_alpha   90.00
_cell.angle_beta   90.00
_cell.angle_gamma   90.00
#
_symmetry.space_group_name_H-M   'P 1'
#
loop_
_entity.id
_entity.type
_entity.pdbx_description
1 polymer ?
#
loop_
_entity_poly.entity_id
_entity_poly.type
_entity_poly.pdbx_seq_one_letter_code
_entity_poly.pdbx_strand_id
1 'polypeptide(L)'
;MQIYSSQTHKKAEFEPIEPGKVRMYVCGPTVYDNIHIGNARTFISFDVIRRWLIASGYEVTFAQNLTDVDDKIINRANEQGRTAAEVATEFSNKFIDVMRRANVIDPDVRPRATKEIGPMIAMIKTLIEQGHAYAVENGDVYFSVRSDETYGEVSGRNIDDLMVGARIEENEIKRDPLDFALWKAAKPGEPSWKSPWGEGRPGWHTECAAMVHRYLGVPIDIHGGGSDLAFPHHENECAQATCAWHQGFSNTWMHTGMLLVNGEKMSKSLGNFFTLEEVLEKHSAAALRLLMLQTHYRSPLDFSFERLEGAESSLARIAGTAQNLRWAAAHATGEPDAALAQKLADAVAAADAEFKACMDDDFNTAGALGAFFGFITEANSYLDAADGAVDAEAVVTAAEFIERSMDVLGIELPEQEAELPVEIIALAAERAGYVGDDTAEAAEALIAARAEARAAKDWAVADAIRDALGELGLVVEDTAAGARVKAK
;
A
#
# COMPACT_ATOMS: atom_id res chain seq x y z
N MET A 1 20.85 -0.43 4.88
CA MET A 1 19.68 -0.59 3.94
C MET A 1 20.16 -0.34 2.53
N GLN A 2 19.78 -1.17 1.56
CA GLN A 2 20.11 -1.04 0.13
C GLN A 2 18.83 -0.69 -0.62
N ILE A 3 18.86 0.33 -1.49
CA ILE A 3 17.70 0.72 -2.31
C ILE A 3 18.10 0.73 -3.79
N TYR A 4 17.23 0.18 -4.64
CA TYR A 4 17.41 0.22 -6.09
C TYR A 4 16.87 1.54 -6.65
N SER A 5 17.70 2.24 -7.44
CA SER A 5 17.25 3.39 -8.21
C SER A 5 17.05 3.00 -9.68
N SER A 6 15.89 3.32 -10.23
CA SER A 6 15.60 3.09 -11.66
C SER A 6 16.42 4.00 -12.59
N GLN A 7 16.93 5.12 -12.10
CA GLN A 7 17.85 5.97 -12.84
C GLN A 7 19.20 5.29 -13.07
N THR A 8 19.80 4.73 -12.01
CA THR A 8 21.11 4.10 -12.09
C THR A 8 21.06 2.61 -12.46
N HIS A 9 19.87 2.00 -12.40
CA HIS A 9 19.65 0.56 -12.54
C HIS A 9 20.49 -0.30 -11.57
N LYS A 10 20.77 0.23 -10.37
CA LYS A 10 21.60 -0.43 -9.35
C LYS A 10 21.01 -0.26 -7.97
N LYS A 11 21.27 -1.25 -7.10
CA LYS A 11 21.11 -1.09 -5.66
C LYS A 11 22.34 -0.35 -5.12
N ALA A 12 22.10 0.57 -4.22
CA ALA A 12 23.13 1.30 -3.48
C ALA A 12 22.74 1.43 -2.02
N GLU A 13 23.72 1.65 -1.15
CA GLU A 13 23.44 2.00 0.24
C GLU A 13 22.65 3.28 0.31
N PHE A 14 21.59 3.26 1.11
CA PHE A 14 20.73 4.42 1.29
C PHE A 14 21.32 5.37 2.31
N GLU A 15 21.73 6.53 1.84
CA GLU A 15 22.21 7.63 2.66
C GLU A 15 21.28 8.82 2.49
N PRO A 16 20.45 9.16 3.51
CA PRO A 16 19.57 10.31 3.42
C PRO A 16 20.37 11.62 3.40
N ILE A 17 19.83 12.63 2.70
CA ILE A 17 20.45 13.96 2.55
C ILE A 17 20.68 14.61 3.92
N GLU A 18 19.72 14.46 4.82
CA GLU A 18 19.80 14.88 6.22
C GLU A 18 19.79 13.63 7.10
N PRO A 19 20.85 13.37 7.90
CA PRO A 19 20.93 12.19 8.73
C PRO A 19 19.67 11.97 9.59
N GLY A 20 19.08 10.77 9.49
CA GLY A 20 17.88 10.39 10.24
C GLY A 20 16.57 10.92 9.65
N LYS A 21 16.58 11.74 8.60
CA LYS A 21 15.37 12.26 7.97
C LYS A 21 15.28 11.85 6.51
N VAL A 22 14.07 11.57 6.04
CA VAL A 22 13.80 11.17 4.64
C VAL A 22 12.70 12.04 4.08
N ARG A 23 12.96 12.72 2.98
CA ARG A 23 11.99 13.45 2.19
C ARG A 23 11.56 12.60 0.99
N MET A 24 10.30 12.21 0.96
CA MET A 24 9.75 11.30 -0.01
C MET A 24 8.55 11.91 -0.72
N TYR A 25 8.54 11.83 -2.05
CA TYR A 25 7.42 12.26 -2.88
C TYR A 25 6.96 11.11 -3.77
N VAL A 26 5.64 10.91 -3.86
CA VAL A 26 5.04 9.96 -4.79
C VAL A 26 3.97 10.66 -5.60
N CYS A 27 4.09 10.60 -6.93
CA CYS A 27 3.09 11.19 -7.81
C CYS A 27 1.70 10.58 -7.55
N GLY A 28 0.75 11.46 -7.22
CA GLY A 28 -0.62 11.10 -6.96
C GLY A 28 -1.45 10.96 -8.24
N PRO A 29 -2.73 10.59 -8.12
CA PRO A 29 -3.58 10.35 -9.29
C PRO A 29 -4.10 11.64 -9.89
N THR A 30 -4.42 11.60 -11.20
CA THR A 30 -5.36 12.53 -11.82
C THR A 30 -6.79 12.12 -11.42
N VAL A 31 -7.50 13.02 -10.74
CA VAL A 31 -8.78 12.71 -10.07
C VAL A 31 -9.98 12.93 -11.01
N TYR A 32 -10.14 12.06 -12.00
CA TYR A 32 -11.22 12.10 -12.99
C TYR A 32 -12.14 10.86 -12.97
N ASP A 33 -11.70 9.78 -12.32
CA ASP A 33 -12.43 8.51 -12.21
C ASP A 33 -11.97 7.76 -10.94
N ASN A 34 -12.67 6.69 -10.55
CA ASN A 34 -12.24 5.79 -9.50
C ASN A 34 -10.88 5.17 -9.86
N ILE A 35 -10.00 5.03 -8.87
CA ILE A 35 -8.71 4.37 -9.11
C ILE A 35 -8.90 2.86 -9.27
N HIS A 36 -8.08 2.27 -10.11
CA HIS A 36 -8.02 0.83 -10.30
C HIS A 36 -6.98 0.18 -9.39
N ILE A 37 -7.07 -1.15 -9.23
CA ILE A 37 -6.17 -1.94 -8.38
C ILE A 37 -4.68 -1.79 -8.75
N GLY A 38 -4.36 -1.46 -10.01
CA GLY A 38 -2.99 -1.17 -10.43
C GLY A 38 -2.43 0.11 -9.81
N ASN A 39 -3.25 1.18 -9.70
CA ASN A 39 -2.86 2.39 -8.95
C ASN A 39 -2.72 2.07 -7.46
N ALA A 40 -3.66 1.31 -6.90
CA ALA A 40 -3.63 0.90 -5.50
C ALA A 40 -2.33 0.17 -5.15
N ARG A 41 -1.84 -0.70 -6.04
CA ARG A 41 -0.56 -1.39 -5.85
C ARG A 41 0.60 -0.42 -5.64
N THR A 42 0.67 0.64 -6.45
CA THR A 42 1.69 1.67 -6.29
C THR A 42 1.62 2.31 -4.92
N PHE A 43 0.44 2.78 -4.53
CA PHE A 43 0.28 3.49 -3.25
C PHE A 43 0.48 2.58 -2.03
N ILE A 44 0.00 1.33 -2.08
CA ILE A 44 0.26 0.33 -1.04
C ILE A 44 1.76 0.01 -0.93
N SER A 45 2.46 -0.13 -2.04
CA SER A 45 3.91 -0.37 -2.02
C SER A 45 4.67 0.77 -1.34
N PHE A 46 4.35 2.01 -1.70
CA PHE A 46 5.00 3.18 -1.08
C PHE A 46 4.57 3.42 0.37
N ASP A 47 3.36 3.01 0.77
CA ASP A 47 2.94 3.00 2.16
C ASP A 47 3.81 2.04 3.00
N VAL A 48 4.07 0.84 2.50
CA VAL A 48 4.94 -0.13 3.18
C VAL A 48 6.40 0.36 3.23
N ILE A 49 6.90 0.97 2.15
CA ILE A 49 8.23 1.59 2.12
C ILE A 49 8.32 2.67 3.22
N ARG A 50 7.31 3.55 3.30
CA ARG A 50 7.23 4.58 4.35
C ARG A 50 7.19 3.98 5.75
N ARG A 51 6.35 2.96 5.98
CA ARG A 51 6.25 2.26 7.27
C ARG A 51 7.58 1.63 7.66
N TRP A 52 8.27 0.99 6.72
CA TRP A 52 9.57 0.38 7.00
C TRP A 52 10.65 1.42 7.34
N LEU A 53 10.70 2.53 6.61
CA LEU A 53 11.62 3.63 6.93
C LEU A 53 11.37 4.18 8.33
N ILE A 54 10.10 4.38 8.73
CA ILE A 54 9.73 4.81 10.08
C ILE A 54 10.13 3.75 11.13
N ALA A 55 9.84 2.47 10.88
CA ALA A 55 10.21 1.38 11.77
C ALA A 55 11.74 1.21 11.90
N SER A 56 12.50 1.62 10.87
CA SER A 56 13.96 1.68 10.86
C SER A 56 14.54 2.92 11.56
N GLY A 57 13.69 3.80 12.13
CA GLY A 57 14.10 4.95 12.92
C GLY A 57 14.25 6.26 12.14
N TYR A 58 13.83 6.34 10.88
CA TYR A 58 13.83 7.59 10.12
C TYR A 58 12.58 8.44 10.40
N GLU A 59 12.77 9.76 10.48
CA GLU A 59 11.70 10.74 10.39
C GLU A 59 11.35 10.96 8.91
N VAL A 60 10.20 10.46 8.46
CA VAL A 60 9.80 10.53 7.05
C VAL A 60 8.81 11.67 6.83
N THR A 61 9.16 12.63 5.98
CA THR A 61 8.22 13.62 5.45
C THR A 61 7.74 13.15 4.09
N PHE A 62 6.48 12.73 4.01
CA PHE A 62 5.87 12.17 2.82
C PHE A 62 4.88 13.15 2.17
N ALA A 63 5.08 13.46 0.90
CA ALA A 63 4.18 14.28 0.11
C ALA A 63 3.60 13.48 -1.07
N GLN A 64 2.29 13.67 -1.32
CA GLN A 64 1.58 13.08 -2.45
C GLN A 64 0.54 14.06 -2.96
N ASN A 65 0.62 14.47 -4.22
CA ASN A 65 -0.31 15.43 -4.82
C ASN A 65 -1.65 14.82 -5.22
N LEU A 66 -2.57 15.72 -5.55
CA LEU A 66 -3.75 15.42 -6.37
C LEU A 66 -3.71 16.32 -7.59
N THR A 67 -3.66 15.73 -8.78
CA THR A 67 -3.84 16.46 -10.05
C THR A 67 -5.34 16.69 -10.24
N ASP A 68 -5.79 17.87 -9.84
CA ASP A 68 -7.20 18.29 -9.84
C ASP A 68 -7.55 19.26 -10.99
N VAL A 69 -6.64 19.39 -11.96
CA VAL A 69 -6.85 20.05 -13.26
C VAL A 69 -6.08 19.33 -14.35
N ASP A 70 -6.79 18.77 -15.34
CA ASP A 70 -6.20 18.03 -16.46
C ASP A 70 -7.23 17.87 -17.59
N ASP A 71 -6.77 17.57 -18.80
CA ASP A 71 -7.65 17.30 -19.95
C ASP A 71 -8.66 16.19 -19.66
N LYS A 72 -8.27 15.14 -18.92
CA LYS A 72 -9.17 14.02 -18.57
C LYS A 72 -10.31 14.47 -17.66
N ILE A 73 -10.02 15.36 -16.70
CA ILE A 73 -11.04 15.94 -15.81
C ILE A 73 -12.02 16.80 -16.60
N ILE A 74 -11.49 17.66 -17.50
CA ILE A 74 -12.29 18.55 -18.34
C ILE A 74 -13.21 17.73 -19.28
N ASN A 75 -12.67 16.71 -19.93
CA ASN A 75 -13.44 15.84 -20.81
C ASN A 75 -14.54 15.11 -20.05
N ARG A 76 -14.22 14.54 -18.87
CA ARG A 76 -15.20 13.87 -17.99
C ARG A 76 -16.30 14.81 -17.54
N ALA A 77 -15.95 16.05 -17.19
CA ALA A 77 -16.91 17.08 -16.80
C ALA A 77 -17.86 17.42 -17.96
N ASN A 78 -17.34 17.61 -19.16
CA ASN A 78 -18.13 17.89 -20.34
C ASN A 78 -19.08 16.73 -20.70
N GLU A 79 -18.62 15.47 -20.61
CA GLU A 79 -19.46 14.28 -20.82
C GLU A 79 -20.62 14.20 -19.84
N GLN A 80 -20.41 14.66 -18.60
CA GLN A 80 -21.40 14.60 -17.54
C GLN A 80 -22.24 15.90 -17.39
N GLY A 81 -21.96 16.94 -18.17
CA GLY A 81 -22.61 18.24 -18.02
C GLY A 81 -22.33 18.91 -16.69
N ARG A 82 -21.14 18.71 -16.12
CA ARG A 82 -20.68 19.20 -14.81
C ARG A 82 -19.49 20.14 -14.99
N THR A 83 -19.10 20.79 -13.92
CA THR A 83 -17.85 21.56 -13.89
C THR A 83 -16.65 20.64 -13.59
N ALA A 84 -15.46 20.99 -14.08
CA ALA A 84 -14.23 20.29 -13.77
C ALA A 84 -13.94 20.26 -12.25
N ALA A 85 -14.29 21.32 -11.53
CA ALA A 85 -14.10 21.41 -10.08
C ALA A 85 -14.99 20.42 -9.31
N GLU A 86 -16.24 20.21 -9.74
CA GLU A 86 -17.14 19.21 -9.14
C GLU A 86 -16.61 17.79 -9.35
N VAL A 87 -16.17 17.46 -10.57
CA VAL A 87 -15.59 16.14 -10.89
C VAL A 87 -14.33 15.91 -10.07
N ALA A 88 -13.39 16.87 -10.07
CA ALA A 88 -12.15 16.76 -9.32
C ALA A 88 -12.39 16.63 -7.81
N THR A 89 -13.37 17.34 -7.25
CA THR A 89 -13.71 17.28 -5.82
C THR A 89 -14.26 15.90 -5.47
N GLU A 90 -15.19 15.38 -6.26
CA GLU A 90 -15.78 14.06 -6.04
C GLU A 90 -14.71 12.97 -6.02
N PHE A 91 -13.92 12.88 -7.11
CA PHE A 91 -12.92 11.81 -7.22
C PHE A 91 -11.72 11.99 -6.30
N SER A 92 -11.39 13.23 -5.88
CA SER A 92 -10.44 13.45 -4.79
C SER A 92 -10.90 12.83 -3.48
N ASN A 93 -12.18 13.05 -3.11
CA ASN A 93 -12.73 12.51 -1.88
C ASN A 93 -12.83 10.99 -1.92
N LYS A 94 -13.29 10.43 -3.05
CA LYS A 94 -13.32 8.98 -3.27
C LYS A 94 -11.94 8.34 -3.18
N PHE A 95 -10.93 8.98 -3.77
CA PHE A 95 -9.55 8.51 -3.68
C PHE A 95 -9.05 8.47 -2.24
N ILE A 96 -9.25 9.54 -1.49
CA ILE A 96 -8.82 9.62 -0.09
C ILE A 96 -9.52 8.54 0.74
N ASP A 97 -10.83 8.40 0.58
CA ASP A 97 -11.62 7.41 1.31
C ASP A 97 -11.16 5.98 1.01
N VAL A 98 -11.06 5.61 -0.27
CA VAL A 98 -10.68 4.25 -0.65
C VAL A 98 -9.24 3.91 -0.26
N MET A 99 -8.31 4.89 -0.23
CA MET A 99 -6.95 4.68 0.27
C MET A 99 -6.92 4.42 1.77
N ARG A 100 -7.71 5.15 2.55
CA ARG A 100 -7.86 4.90 4.00
C ARG A 100 -8.46 3.52 4.26
N ARG A 101 -9.49 3.13 3.51
CA ARG A 101 -10.07 1.78 3.57
C ARG A 101 -9.06 0.69 3.21
N ALA A 102 -8.09 0.99 2.36
CA ALA A 102 -6.96 0.11 2.04
C ALA A 102 -5.82 0.17 3.08
N ASN A 103 -6.04 0.82 4.23
CA ASN A 103 -5.05 1.04 5.29
C ASN A 103 -3.77 1.72 4.82
N VAL A 104 -3.88 2.67 3.88
CA VAL A 104 -2.78 3.53 3.44
C VAL A 104 -2.78 4.79 4.30
N ILE A 105 -1.64 5.08 4.93
CA ILE A 105 -1.48 6.26 5.80
C ILE A 105 -1.54 7.53 4.96
N ASP A 106 -2.33 8.50 5.40
CA ASP A 106 -2.38 9.81 4.73
C ASP A 106 -0.99 10.44 4.62
N PRO A 107 -0.67 11.11 3.52
CA PRO A 107 0.59 11.84 3.41
C PRO A 107 0.60 13.04 4.37
N ASP A 108 1.82 13.45 4.80
CA ASP A 108 2.00 14.63 5.63
C ASP A 108 1.61 15.91 4.88
N VAL A 109 1.83 15.89 3.56
CA VAL A 109 1.48 17.00 2.66
C VAL A 109 0.74 16.46 1.43
N ARG A 110 -0.46 16.99 1.18
CA ARG A 110 -1.28 16.61 0.01
C ARG A 110 -1.62 17.85 -0.82
N PRO A 111 -0.68 18.36 -1.64
CA PRO A 111 -0.91 19.54 -2.46
C PRO A 111 -1.88 19.22 -3.62
N ARG A 112 -2.59 20.27 -4.06
CA ARG A 112 -3.50 20.20 -5.22
C ARG A 112 -3.00 21.13 -6.31
N ALA A 113 -3.00 20.69 -7.56
CA ALA A 113 -2.51 21.46 -8.70
C ALA A 113 -3.16 22.86 -8.78
N THR A 114 -4.48 22.94 -8.58
CA THR A 114 -5.25 24.20 -8.60
C THR A 114 -4.83 25.21 -7.51
N LYS A 115 -4.14 24.78 -6.47
CA LYS A 115 -3.65 25.62 -5.36
C LYS A 115 -2.20 26.05 -5.51
N GLU A 116 -1.49 25.47 -6.48
CA GLU A 116 -0.04 25.65 -6.66
C GLU A 116 0.31 26.40 -7.96
N ILE A 117 -0.63 27.09 -8.56
CA ILE A 117 -0.46 27.85 -9.82
C ILE A 117 0.67 28.90 -9.73
N GLY A 118 0.77 29.60 -8.61
CA GLY A 118 1.83 30.61 -8.42
C GLY A 118 3.25 30.04 -8.50
N PRO A 119 3.58 28.99 -7.73
CA PRO A 119 4.86 28.29 -7.83
C PRO A 119 5.17 27.74 -9.23
N MET A 120 4.17 27.19 -9.92
CA MET A 120 4.34 26.69 -11.29
C MET A 120 4.69 27.82 -12.26
N ILE A 121 3.97 28.96 -12.21
CA ILE A 121 4.28 30.15 -13.03
C ILE A 121 5.69 30.67 -12.71
N ALA A 122 6.10 30.68 -11.44
CA ALA A 122 7.43 31.12 -11.05
C ALA A 122 8.52 30.23 -11.66
N MET A 123 8.36 28.90 -11.59
CA MET A 123 9.29 27.94 -12.21
C MET A 123 9.36 28.12 -13.73
N ILE A 124 8.21 28.25 -14.40
CA ILE A 124 8.17 28.46 -15.86
C ILE A 124 8.89 29.74 -16.26
N LYS A 125 8.73 30.85 -15.50
CA LYS A 125 9.47 32.08 -15.74
C LYS A 125 10.97 31.87 -15.67
N THR A 126 11.43 31.19 -14.62
CA THR A 126 12.84 30.84 -14.45
C THR A 126 13.37 30.06 -15.64
N LEU A 127 12.63 29.05 -16.11
CA LEU A 127 12.98 28.24 -17.28
C LEU A 127 13.07 29.07 -18.57
N ILE A 128 12.17 30.05 -18.77
CA ILE A 128 12.21 30.95 -19.91
C ILE A 128 13.42 31.89 -19.82
N GLU A 129 13.67 32.51 -18.66
CA GLU A 129 14.78 33.40 -18.42
C GLU A 129 16.14 32.72 -18.65
N GLN A 130 16.23 31.43 -18.37
CA GLN A 130 17.44 30.61 -18.56
C GLN A 130 17.54 29.99 -19.96
N GLY A 131 16.52 30.15 -20.81
CA GLY A 131 16.53 29.65 -22.18
C GLY A 131 16.08 28.19 -22.36
N HIS A 132 15.56 27.56 -21.30
CA HIS A 132 15.06 26.19 -21.34
C HIS A 132 13.57 26.07 -21.70
N ALA A 133 12.87 27.19 -21.78
CA ALA A 133 11.47 27.23 -22.19
C ALA A 133 11.19 28.43 -23.10
N TYR A 134 10.09 28.37 -23.85
CA TYR A 134 9.67 29.45 -24.74
C TYR A 134 8.13 29.53 -24.81
N ALA A 135 7.64 30.77 -24.87
CA ALA A 135 6.23 31.07 -25.13
C ALA A 135 6.00 31.19 -26.65
N VAL A 136 4.78 30.80 -27.08
CA VAL A 136 4.33 30.92 -28.47
C VAL A 136 3.12 31.86 -28.57
N GLU A 137 2.77 32.27 -29.80
CA GLU A 137 1.79 33.34 -30.04
C GLU A 137 0.38 33.05 -29.48
N ASN A 138 -0.01 31.77 -29.38
CA ASN A 138 -1.32 31.38 -28.85
C ASN A 138 -1.41 31.42 -27.32
N GLY A 139 -0.29 31.69 -26.62
CA GLY A 139 -0.20 31.73 -25.14
C GLY A 139 0.25 30.42 -24.49
N ASP A 140 0.54 29.37 -25.27
CA ASP A 140 1.18 28.16 -24.75
C ASP A 140 2.66 28.44 -24.41
N VAL A 141 3.19 27.66 -23.45
CA VAL A 141 4.62 27.65 -23.13
C VAL A 141 5.13 26.23 -23.19
N TYR A 142 6.23 26.02 -23.86
CA TYR A 142 6.86 24.72 -24.02
C TYR A 142 8.24 24.69 -23.39
N PHE A 143 8.60 23.54 -22.81
CA PHE A 143 9.96 23.21 -22.43
C PHE A 143 10.73 22.75 -23.67
N SER A 144 11.95 23.24 -23.82
CA SER A 144 12.85 22.86 -24.92
C SER A 144 13.67 21.65 -24.50
N VAL A 145 13.25 20.44 -24.87
CA VAL A 145 13.87 19.20 -24.43
C VAL A 145 15.35 19.14 -24.77
N ARG A 146 15.77 19.60 -25.94
CA ARG A 146 17.18 19.60 -26.37
C ARG A 146 18.05 20.61 -25.64
N SER A 147 17.47 21.47 -24.81
CA SER A 147 18.24 22.39 -23.97
C SER A 147 18.74 21.76 -22.68
N ASP A 148 18.25 20.58 -22.32
CA ASP A 148 18.71 19.77 -21.20
C ASP A 148 19.61 18.62 -21.74
N GLU A 149 20.92 18.73 -21.46
CA GLU A 149 21.91 17.74 -21.88
C GLU A 149 21.76 16.42 -21.12
N THR A 150 21.03 16.42 -19.99
CA THR A 150 20.83 15.25 -19.12
C THR A 150 19.48 14.54 -19.38
N TYR A 151 18.66 15.05 -20.31
CA TYR A 151 17.36 14.47 -20.61
C TYR A 151 17.46 13.01 -21.07
N GLY A 152 16.71 12.14 -20.41
CA GLY A 152 16.75 10.70 -20.63
C GLY A 152 17.46 9.94 -19.49
N GLU A 153 18.06 10.60 -18.51
CA GLU A 153 18.78 9.95 -17.42
C GLU A 153 17.86 9.16 -16.46
N VAL A 154 16.65 9.65 -16.21
CA VAL A 154 15.70 8.95 -15.31
C VAL A 154 15.13 7.70 -15.94
N SER A 155 14.80 7.77 -17.23
CA SER A 155 14.16 6.68 -17.99
C SER A 155 15.15 5.74 -18.68
N GLY A 156 16.42 6.11 -18.75
CA GLY A 156 17.45 5.41 -19.51
C GLY A 156 17.23 5.48 -21.04
N ARG A 157 16.45 6.48 -21.52
CA ARG A 157 16.09 6.62 -22.94
C ARG A 157 16.99 7.62 -23.64
N ASN A 158 17.41 7.28 -24.84
CA ASN A 158 18.10 8.23 -25.72
C ASN A 158 17.07 9.12 -26.45
N ILE A 159 17.31 10.43 -26.46
CA ILE A 159 16.44 11.43 -27.14
C ILE A 159 16.24 11.06 -28.63
N ASP A 160 17.27 10.62 -29.32
CA ASP A 160 17.19 10.30 -30.75
C ASP A 160 16.33 9.05 -31.03
N ASP A 161 16.33 8.09 -30.11
CA ASP A 161 15.49 6.89 -30.21
C ASP A 161 13.99 7.22 -29.95
N LEU A 162 13.70 8.26 -29.18
CA LEU A 162 12.34 8.74 -28.92
C LEU A 162 11.68 9.29 -30.19
N MET A 163 12.46 9.87 -31.10
CA MET A 163 11.98 10.36 -32.40
C MET A 163 11.50 9.25 -33.31
N VAL A 164 12.08 8.05 -33.21
CA VAL A 164 11.78 6.91 -34.10
C VAL A 164 10.50 6.17 -33.68
N GLY A 165 10.12 6.22 -32.40
CA GLY A 165 9.01 5.45 -31.82
C GLY A 165 7.78 6.25 -31.41
N ALA A 166 7.86 7.57 -31.39
CA ALA A 166 6.76 8.40 -30.93
C ALA A 166 5.72 8.60 -32.02
N ARG A 167 4.43 8.34 -31.70
CA ARG A 167 3.31 8.98 -32.38
C ARG A 167 3.34 10.47 -32.01
N ILE A 168 4.23 11.21 -32.65
CA ILE A 168 4.34 12.65 -32.49
C ILE A 168 3.23 13.22 -33.38
N GLU A 169 2.17 13.76 -32.76
CA GLU A 169 1.31 14.69 -33.48
C GLU A 169 2.19 15.88 -33.84
N GLU A 170 2.46 16.04 -35.13
CA GLU A 170 3.16 17.20 -35.64
C GLU A 170 2.32 18.44 -35.29
N ASN A 171 2.67 19.08 -34.20
CA ASN A 171 2.13 20.40 -33.86
C ASN A 171 3.10 21.43 -34.43
N GLU A 172 2.71 22.09 -35.52
CA GLU A 172 3.50 23.12 -36.20
C GLU A 172 3.95 24.29 -35.29
N ILE A 173 3.37 24.40 -34.09
CA ILE A 173 3.65 25.47 -33.12
C ILE A 173 4.90 25.16 -32.27
N LYS A 174 5.24 23.89 -32.10
CA LYS A 174 6.43 23.46 -31.35
C LYS A 174 7.70 23.63 -32.17
N ARG A 175 8.81 24.02 -31.51
CA ARG A 175 10.13 24.12 -32.14
C ARG A 175 10.75 22.73 -32.41
N ASP A 176 10.50 21.81 -31.50
CA ASP A 176 10.90 20.39 -31.60
C ASP A 176 9.69 19.51 -31.20
N PRO A 177 9.40 18.41 -31.92
CA PRO A 177 8.32 17.49 -31.58
C PRO A 177 8.39 16.93 -30.15
N LEU A 178 9.56 16.81 -29.56
CA LEU A 178 9.78 16.32 -28.21
C LEU A 178 9.43 17.35 -27.12
N ASP A 179 9.35 18.65 -27.49
CA ASP A 179 9.03 19.68 -26.52
C ASP A 179 7.66 19.43 -25.89
N PHE A 180 7.54 19.64 -24.59
CA PHE A 180 6.30 19.38 -23.86
C PHE A 180 5.73 20.67 -23.23
N ALA A 181 4.41 20.71 -23.10
CA ALA A 181 3.72 21.88 -22.58
C ALA A 181 3.97 22.08 -21.08
N LEU A 182 4.42 23.27 -20.71
CA LEU A 182 4.52 23.77 -19.34
C LEU A 182 3.28 24.58 -18.96
N TRP A 183 2.71 25.31 -19.91
CA TRP A 183 1.49 26.08 -19.78
C TRP A 183 0.66 25.92 -21.05
N LYS A 184 -0.63 25.68 -20.89
CA LYS A 184 -1.58 25.56 -21.99
C LYS A 184 -2.55 26.72 -21.95
N ALA A 185 -2.67 27.47 -23.04
CA ALA A 185 -3.65 28.51 -23.18
C ALA A 185 -5.08 27.98 -23.00
N ALA A 186 -5.91 28.71 -22.29
CA ALA A 186 -7.27 28.27 -21.98
C ALA A 186 -8.15 28.30 -23.24
N LYS A 187 -8.93 27.24 -23.41
CA LYS A 187 -10.05 27.21 -24.37
C LYS A 187 -11.32 27.72 -23.67
N PRO A 188 -12.30 28.20 -24.46
CA PRO A 188 -13.56 28.67 -23.89
C PRO A 188 -14.23 27.57 -23.03
N GLY A 189 -14.55 27.94 -21.77
CA GLY A 189 -15.21 27.04 -20.81
C GLY A 189 -14.25 26.15 -20.00
N GLU A 190 -12.94 26.16 -20.26
CA GLU A 190 -11.96 25.45 -19.45
C GLU A 190 -11.60 26.24 -18.19
N PRO A 191 -11.21 25.55 -17.08
CA PRO A 191 -10.58 26.21 -15.94
C PRO A 191 -9.32 26.97 -16.38
N SER A 192 -9.15 28.20 -15.91
CA SER A 192 -8.01 29.01 -16.28
C SER A 192 -7.53 29.91 -15.16
N TRP A 193 -6.27 30.31 -15.24
CA TRP A 193 -5.60 31.24 -14.34
C TRP A 193 -4.80 32.25 -15.15
N LYS A 194 -4.71 33.46 -14.61
CA LYS A 194 -3.89 34.53 -15.21
C LYS A 194 -2.41 34.19 -15.11
N SER A 195 -1.70 34.32 -16.22
CA SER A 195 -0.24 34.22 -16.30
C SER A 195 0.34 35.34 -17.15
N PRO A 196 1.67 35.51 -17.20
CA PRO A 196 2.31 36.44 -18.11
C PRO A 196 2.07 36.14 -19.61
N TRP A 197 1.70 34.92 -19.92
CA TRP A 197 1.50 34.44 -21.32
C TRP A 197 0.01 34.45 -21.73
N GLY A 198 -0.85 34.85 -20.82
CA GLY A 198 -2.30 34.87 -21.01
C GLY A 198 -3.03 33.97 -19.99
N GLU A 199 -4.34 33.86 -20.15
CA GLU A 199 -5.13 32.92 -19.36
C GLU A 199 -4.89 31.48 -19.83
N GLY A 200 -4.65 30.56 -18.90
CA GLY A 200 -4.34 29.19 -19.21
C GLY A 200 -4.28 28.30 -17.95
N ARG A 201 -3.72 27.14 -18.12
CA ARG A 201 -3.54 26.13 -17.06
C ARG A 201 -2.16 25.45 -17.17
N PRO A 202 -1.66 24.87 -16.07
CA PRO A 202 -0.36 24.18 -16.12
C PRO A 202 -0.40 22.95 -17.02
N GLY A 203 0.74 22.62 -17.59
CA GLY A 203 1.00 21.30 -18.16
C GLY A 203 1.17 20.27 -17.05
N TRP A 204 0.75 19.03 -17.28
CA TRP A 204 0.75 17.95 -16.30
C TRP A 204 2.11 17.70 -15.61
N HIS A 205 3.21 17.87 -16.35
CA HIS A 205 4.56 17.61 -15.80
C HIS A 205 5.11 18.76 -14.93
N THR A 206 4.47 19.93 -14.97
CA THR A 206 4.92 21.12 -14.21
C THR A 206 4.49 21.07 -12.76
N GLU A 207 3.40 20.35 -12.49
CA GLU A 207 2.76 20.31 -11.18
C GLU A 207 3.69 19.73 -10.11
N CYS A 208 4.13 18.48 -10.30
CA CYS A 208 4.92 17.77 -9.31
C CYS A 208 6.28 18.40 -9.10
N ALA A 209 6.96 18.86 -10.15
CA ALA A 209 8.23 19.55 -10.03
C ALA A 209 8.12 20.79 -9.11
N ALA A 210 7.11 21.64 -9.33
CA ALA A 210 6.88 22.82 -8.51
C ALA A 210 6.46 22.47 -7.06
N MET A 211 5.65 21.43 -6.88
CA MET A 211 5.20 20.98 -5.55
C MET A 211 6.33 20.38 -4.73
N VAL A 212 7.17 19.53 -5.33
CA VAL A 212 8.36 18.97 -4.66
C VAL A 212 9.26 20.09 -4.17
N HIS A 213 9.60 21.03 -5.03
CA HIS A 213 10.45 22.16 -4.64
C HIS A 213 9.84 22.99 -3.50
N ARG A 214 8.53 23.26 -3.57
CA ARG A 214 7.84 24.06 -2.56
C ARG A 214 7.76 23.42 -1.19
N TYR A 215 7.43 22.13 -1.13
CA TYR A 215 7.10 21.47 0.12
C TYR A 215 8.24 20.66 0.72
N LEU A 216 9.13 20.14 -0.10
CA LEU A 216 10.23 19.29 0.33
C LEU A 216 11.61 19.91 0.05
N GLY A 217 11.68 20.92 -0.84
CA GLY A 217 12.97 21.40 -1.39
C GLY A 217 13.55 20.38 -2.38
N VAL A 218 14.65 20.74 -3.05
CA VAL A 218 15.38 19.84 -3.96
C VAL A 218 16.86 19.85 -3.62
N PRO A 219 17.58 18.73 -3.79
CA PRO A 219 17.06 17.41 -4.10
C PRO A 219 16.26 16.80 -2.93
N ILE A 220 15.41 15.80 -3.23
CA ILE A 220 14.76 14.93 -2.22
C ILE A 220 15.44 13.57 -2.17
N ASP A 221 15.16 12.79 -1.12
CA ASP A 221 15.76 11.48 -0.94
C ASP A 221 15.14 10.44 -1.88
N ILE A 222 13.81 10.39 -1.97
CA ILE A 222 13.07 9.38 -2.75
C ILE A 222 11.96 10.05 -3.56
N HIS A 223 11.96 9.81 -4.88
CA HIS A 223 10.84 10.12 -5.77
C HIS A 223 10.28 8.85 -6.37
N GLY A 224 8.95 8.68 -6.33
CA GLY A 224 8.34 7.43 -6.73
C GLY A 224 7.02 7.53 -7.48
N GLY A 225 6.65 6.41 -8.13
CA GLY A 225 5.40 6.25 -8.85
C GLY A 225 5.27 4.90 -9.55
N GLY A 226 4.27 4.76 -10.41
CA GLY A 226 4.15 3.61 -11.31
C GLY A 226 5.22 3.62 -12.38
N SER A 227 5.57 2.45 -12.91
CA SER A 227 6.57 2.34 -14.00
C SER A 227 6.19 3.06 -15.28
N ASP A 228 4.91 3.31 -15.49
CA ASP A 228 4.39 4.11 -16.60
C ASP A 228 4.68 5.61 -16.45
N LEU A 229 4.97 6.09 -15.25
CA LEU A 229 5.36 7.48 -14.99
C LEU A 229 6.85 7.73 -15.24
N ALA A 230 7.71 6.71 -15.26
CA ALA A 230 9.14 6.89 -15.50
C ALA A 230 9.40 7.73 -16.76
N PHE A 231 8.61 7.47 -17.81
CA PHE A 231 8.61 8.26 -19.04
C PHE A 231 7.18 8.42 -19.59
N PRO A 232 6.76 9.64 -19.96
CA PRO A 232 7.59 10.87 -19.97
C PRO A 232 7.53 11.69 -18.66
N HIS A 233 6.68 11.33 -17.67
CA HIS A 233 6.31 12.23 -16.57
C HIS A 233 7.49 12.57 -15.65
N HIS A 234 8.15 11.57 -15.06
CA HIS A 234 9.28 11.79 -14.14
C HIS A 234 10.51 12.36 -14.85
N GLU A 235 10.75 11.93 -16.10
CA GLU A 235 11.79 12.53 -16.92
C GLU A 235 11.57 14.04 -17.11
N ASN A 236 10.34 14.43 -17.45
CA ASN A 236 9.97 15.81 -17.64
C ASN A 236 9.99 16.64 -16.35
N GLU A 237 9.68 16.02 -15.21
CA GLU A 237 9.82 16.66 -13.90
C GLU A 237 11.29 16.94 -13.58
N CYS A 238 12.15 15.93 -13.78
CA CYS A 238 13.58 16.02 -13.53
C CYS A 238 14.23 17.11 -14.39
N ALA A 239 13.93 17.12 -15.69
CA ALA A 239 14.43 18.12 -16.63
C ALA A 239 14.04 19.54 -16.20
N GLN A 240 12.77 19.76 -15.85
CA GLN A 240 12.31 21.06 -15.37
C GLN A 240 13.04 21.50 -14.10
N ALA A 241 13.18 20.60 -13.13
CA ALA A 241 13.81 20.89 -11.85
C ALA A 241 15.31 21.18 -12.01
N THR A 242 16.01 20.35 -12.75
CA THR A 242 17.44 20.49 -13.02
C THR A 242 17.74 21.81 -13.73
N CYS A 243 16.96 22.12 -14.77
CA CYS A 243 17.14 23.36 -15.52
C CYS A 243 16.72 24.62 -14.73
N ALA A 244 15.66 24.54 -13.89
CA ALA A 244 15.19 25.70 -13.15
C ALA A 244 16.07 26.05 -11.95
N TRP A 245 16.60 25.05 -11.25
CA TRP A 245 17.28 25.25 -9.96
C TRP A 245 18.75 24.82 -9.94
N HIS A 246 19.26 24.27 -11.05
CA HIS A 246 20.66 23.80 -11.19
C HIS A 246 21.07 22.81 -10.08
N GLN A 247 20.12 21.97 -9.65
CA GLN A 247 20.30 20.96 -8.61
C GLN A 247 19.66 19.66 -9.09
N GLY A 248 20.14 18.52 -8.57
CA GLY A 248 19.46 17.25 -8.76
C GLY A 248 18.04 17.30 -8.20
N PHE A 249 17.13 16.51 -8.76
CA PHE A 249 15.73 16.50 -8.32
C PHE A 249 15.47 15.46 -7.22
N SER A 250 15.95 14.23 -7.40
CA SER A 250 15.86 13.15 -6.42
C SER A 250 17.13 12.30 -6.45
N ASN A 251 17.58 11.85 -5.26
CA ASN A 251 18.73 10.95 -5.16
C ASN A 251 18.33 9.50 -5.53
N THR A 252 17.09 9.11 -5.25
CA THR A 252 16.61 7.75 -5.56
C THR A 252 15.28 7.82 -6.29
N TRP A 253 15.21 7.18 -7.44
CA TRP A 253 14.00 7.03 -8.24
C TRP A 253 13.45 5.63 -8.09
N MET A 254 12.20 5.50 -7.66
CA MET A 254 11.58 4.21 -7.41
C MET A 254 10.31 4.04 -8.24
N HIS A 255 10.21 2.92 -8.96
CA HIS A 255 9.05 2.64 -9.79
C HIS A 255 8.47 1.26 -9.49
N THR A 256 7.15 1.21 -9.30
CA THR A 256 6.44 -0.06 -9.08
C THR A 256 6.17 -0.76 -10.40
N GLY A 257 6.31 -2.07 -10.40
CA GLY A 257 5.97 -2.91 -11.56
C GLY A 257 4.47 -2.86 -11.89
N MET A 258 4.11 -3.20 -13.12
CA MET A 258 2.71 -3.20 -13.58
C MET A 258 1.90 -4.30 -12.89
N LEU A 259 0.61 -4.03 -12.67
CA LEU A 259 -0.35 -5.07 -12.32
C LEU A 259 -1.03 -5.58 -13.60
N LEU A 260 -0.97 -6.89 -13.78
CA LEU A 260 -1.65 -7.63 -14.83
C LEU A 260 -2.88 -8.32 -14.23
N VAL A 261 -3.85 -8.64 -15.06
CA VAL A 261 -5.01 -9.45 -14.67
C VAL A 261 -5.05 -10.66 -15.59
N ASN A 262 -4.83 -11.85 -15.01
CA ASN A 262 -4.69 -13.11 -15.77
C ASN A 262 -3.63 -13.02 -16.88
N GLY A 263 -2.49 -12.42 -16.57
CA GLY A 263 -1.35 -12.25 -17.49
C GLY A 263 -1.46 -11.12 -18.50
N GLU A 264 -2.59 -10.39 -18.52
CA GLU A 264 -2.85 -9.32 -19.48
C GLU A 264 -2.90 -7.94 -18.80
N LYS A 265 -2.53 -6.90 -19.55
CA LYS A 265 -2.67 -5.52 -19.06
C LYS A 265 -4.14 -5.17 -18.89
N MET A 266 -4.48 -4.51 -17.75
CA MET A 266 -5.84 -4.04 -17.51
C MET A 266 -6.31 -3.07 -18.60
N SER A 267 -7.52 -3.30 -19.09
CA SER A 267 -8.18 -2.43 -20.06
C SER A 267 -9.71 -2.51 -19.91
N LYS A 268 -10.38 -1.36 -19.97
CA LYS A 268 -11.85 -1.32 -19.97
C LYS A 268 -12.45 -2.09 -21.15
N SER A 269 -11.76 -2.09 -22.30
CA SER A 269 -12.21 -2.81 -23.51
C SER A 269 -12.13 -4.32 -23.40
N LEU A 270 -11.25 -4.85 -22.55
CA LEU A 270 -11.09 -6.29 -22.29
C LEU A 270 -11.99 -6.79 -21.15
N GLY A 271 -12.69 -5.90 -20.45
CA GLY A 271 -13.54 -6.29 -19.31
C GLY A 271 -12.76 -6.80 -18.09
N ASN A 272 -11.43 -6.61 -18.07
CA ASN A 272 -10.54 -7.01 -16.99
C ASN A 272 -10.08 -5.83 -16.11
N PHE A 273 -10.87 -4.77 -16.08
CA PHE A 273 -10.60 -3.55 -15.33
C PHE A 273 -11.40 -3.56 -14.03
N PHE A 274 -10.71 -3.52 -12.90
CA PHE A 274 -11.31 -3.51 -11.57
C PHE A 274 -10.89 -2.27 -10.80
N THR A 275 -11.86 -1.54 -10.26
CA THR A 275 -11.59 -0.45 -9.33
C THR A 275 -11.23 -1.01 -7.95
N LEU A 276 -10.45 -0.24 -7.18
CA LEU A 276 -10.16 -0.61 -5.80
C LEU A 276 -11.43 -0.72 -4.95
N GLU A 277 -12.38 0.18 -5.17
CA GLU A 277 -13.67 0.21 -4.47
C GLU A 277 -14.45 -1.10 -4.67
N GLU A 278 -14.61 -1.57 -5.92
CA GLU A 278 -15.28 -2.83 -6.26
C GLU A 278 -14.64 -4.06 -5.60
N VAL A 279 -13.30 -4.06 -5.47
CA VAL A 279 -12.59 -5.16 -4.80
C VAL A 279 -12.81 -5.10 -3.29
N LEU A 280 -12.73 -3.91 -2.67
CA LEU A 280 -12.91 -3.74 -1.23
C LEU A 280 -14.38 -3.87 -0.75
N GLU A 281 -15.35 -3.90 -1.67
CA GLU A 281 -16.74 -4.27 -1.35
C GLU A 281 -16.91 -5.77 -1.07
N LYS A 282 -16.02 -6.61 -1.59
CA LYS A 282 -16.15 -8.08 -1.56
C LYS A 282 -15.03 -8.77 -0.78
N HIS A 283 -13.89 -8.13 -0.65
CA HIS A 283 -12.67 -8.68 -0.08
C HIS A 283 -12.05 -7.72 0.91
N SER A 284 -11.34 -8.25 1.90
CA SER A 284 -10.68 -7.42 2.91
C SER A 284 -9.46 -6.67 2.34
N ALA A 285 -9.25 -5.46 2.84
CA ALA A 285 -8.05 -4.68 2.52
C ALA A 285 -6.76 -5.42 2.93
N ALA A 286 -6.79 -6.10 4.06
CA ALA A 286 -5.65 -6.88 4.56
C ALA A 286 -5.26 -8.01 3.61
N ALA A 287 -6.23 -8.75 3.05
CA ALA A 287 -5.97 -9.81 2.07
C ALA A 287 -5.43 -9.23 0.76
N LEU A 288 -5.99 -8.11 0.29
CA LEU A 288 -5.50 -7.43 -0.90
C LEU A 288 -4.05 -6.93 -0.72
N ARG A 289 -3.75 -6.34 0.43
CA ARG A 289 -2.37 -5.93 0.77
C ARG A 289 -1.44 -7.13 0.82
N LEU A 290 -1.84 -8.21 1.49
CA LEU A 290 -1.05 -9.44 1.57
C LEU A 290 -0.73 -9.99 0.16
N LEU A 291 -1.74 -10.08 -0.72
CA LEU A 291 -1.53 -10.50 -2.11
C LEU A 291 -0.54 -9.61 -2.84
N MET A 292 -0.69 -8.27 -2.72
CA MET A 292 0.19 -7.33 -3.41
C MET A 292 1.64 -7.40 -2.93
N LEU A 293 1.86 -7.67 -1.64
CA LEU A 293 3.17 -7.73 -1.01
C LEU A 293 3.88 -9.08 -1.16
N GLN A 294 3.18 -10.13 -1.60
CA GLN A 294 3.79 -11.41 -1.98
C GLN A 294 4.67 -11.31 -3.24
N THR A 295 4.60 -10.20 -3.95
CA THR A 295 5.45 -9.92 -5.11
C THR A 295 6.24 -8.66 -4.85
N HIS A 296 7.56 -8.71 -5.12
CA HIS A 296 8.43 -7.54 -4.99
C HIS A 296 7.87 -6.33 -5.73
N TYR A 297 7.91 -5.12 -5.14
CA TYR A 297 7.25 -3.93 -5.69
C TYR A 297 7.64 -3.62 -7.14
N ARG A 298 8.89 -3.89 -7.55
CA ARG A 298 9.39 -3.66 -8.92
C ARG A 298 8.95 -4.71 -9.94
N SER A 299 8.59 -5.91 -9.49
CA SER A 299 8.20 -7.00 -10.39
C SER A 299 6.75 -6.86 -10.86
N PRO A 300 6.40 -7.26 -12.07
CA PRO A 300 4.99 -7.36 -12.45
C PRO A 300 4.21 -8.28 -11.52
N LEU A 301 3.01 -7.89 -11.12
CA LEU A 301 2.09 -8.69 -10.32
C LEU A 301 0.95 -9.17 -11.21
N ASP A 302 0.70 -10.47 -11.22
CA ASP A 302 -0.49 -11.02 -11.84
C ASP A 302 -1.59 -11.20 -10.79
N PHE A 303 -2.69 -10.47 -10.97
CA PHE A 303 -3.85 -10.48 -10.10
C PHE A 303 -4.91 -11.46 -10.63
N SER A 304 -5.49 -12.26 -9.74
CA SER A 304 -6.73 -12.98 -9.95
C SER A 304 -7.52 -13.06 -8.64
N PHE A 305 -8.83 -13.24 -8.72
CA PHE A 305 -9.65 -13.43 -7.52
C PHE A 305 -9.30 -14.72 -6.78
N GLU A 306 -8.92 -15.79 -7.48
CA GLU A 306 -8.43 -17.03 -6.85
C GLU A 306 -7.20 -16.78 -5.97
N ARG A 307 -6.25 -15.96 -6.44
CA ARG A 307 -5.08 -15.56 -5.62
C ARG A 307 -5.48 -14.71 -4.43
N LEU A 308 -6.50 -13.85 -4.58
CA LEU A 308 -7.00 -13.03 -3.48
C LEU A 308 -7.69 -13.89 -2.41
N GLU A 309 -8.49 -14.89 -2.80
CA GLU A 309 -9.07 -15.90 -1.89
C GLU A 309 -7.97 -16.72 -1.19
N GLY A 310 -6.89 -17.06 -1.90
CA GLY A 310 -5.70 -17.67 -1.29
C GLY A 310 -5.01 -16.78 -0.26
N ALA A 311 -4.99 -15.46 -0.50
CA ALA A 311 -4.47 -14.48 0.47
C ALA A 311 -5.39 -14.35 1.69
N GLU A 312 -6.72 -14.41 1.54
CA GLU A 312 -7.68 -14.45 2.64
C GLU A 312 -7.47 -15.68 3.54
N SER A 313 -7.29 -16.85 2.92
CA SER A 313 -6.98 -18.08 3.64
C SER A 313 -5.65 -18.00 4.40
N SER A 314 -4.66 -17.38 3.79
CA SER A 314 -3.35 -17.14 4.42
C SER A 314 -3.46 -16.16 5.60
N LEU A 315 -4.23 -15.10 5.45
CA LEU A 315 -4.51 -14.10 6.49
C LEU A 315 -5.22 -14.74 7.69
N ALA A 316 -6.24 -15.57 7.44
CA ALA A 316 -6.93 -16.31 8.48
C ALA A 316 -5.99 -17.24 9.25
N ARG A 317 -5.05 -17.91 8.57
CA ARG A 317 -4.01 -18.73 9.22
C ARG A 317 -3.09 -17.89 10.09
N ILE A 318 -2.65 -16.73 9.63
CA ILE A 318 -1.80 -15.81 10.41
C ILE A 318 -2.51 -15.37 11.68
N ALA A 319 -3.74 -14.84 11.53
CA ALA A 319 -4.56 -14.39 12.65
C ALA A 319 -4.82 -15.51 13.65
N GLY A 320 -5.19 -16.71 13.15
CA GLY A 320 -5.41 -17.89 14.00
C GLY A 320 -4.16 -18.29 14.78
N THR A 321 -2.98 -18.23 14.17
CA THR A 321 -1.72 -18.54 14.88
C THR A 321 -1.45 -17.52 15.98
N ALA A 322 -1.57 -16.21 15.70
CA ALA A 322 -1.37 -15.16 16.71
C ALA A 322 -2.31 -15.34 17.91
N GLN A 323 -3.61 -15.60 17.64
CA GLN A 323 -4.59 -15.87 18.69
C GLN A 323 -4.30 -17.13 19.48
N ASN A 324 -3.90 -18.23 18.81
CA ASN A 324 -3.55 -19.47 19.49
C ASN A 324 -2.37 -19.27 20.46
N LEU A 325 -1.37 -18.49 20.06
CA LEU A 325 -0.24 -18.13 20.91
C LEU A 325 -0.70 -17.30 22.13
N ARG A 326 -1.53 -16.26 21.92
CA ARG A 326 -2.07 -15.43 22.99
C ARG A 326 -2.95 -16.24 23.96
N TRP A 327 -3.81 -17.10 23.41
CA TRP A 327 -4.67 -17.96 24.19
C TRP A 327 -3.87 -18.99 25.00
N ALA A 328 -2.85 -19.63 24.40
CA ALA A 328 -1.98 -20.57 25.09
C ALA A 328 -1.20 -19.91 26.24
N ALA A 329 -0.77 -18.65 26.07
CA ALA A 329 -0.13 -17.91 27.17
C ALA A 329 -1.05 -17.73 28.39
N ALA A 330 -2.35 -17.45 28.14
CA ALA A 330 -3.33 -17.23 29.21
C ALA A 330 -3.79 -18.54 29.89
N HIS A 331 -3.67 -19.68 29.20
CA HIS A 331 -4.19 -20.98 29.64
C HIS A 331 -3.09 -22.04 29.77
N ALA A 332 -1.84 -21.63 29.99
CA ALA A 332 -0.71 -22.52 30.15
C ALA A 332 -0.92 -23.52 31.32
N THR A 333 -0.66 -24.80 31.05
CA THR A 333 -0.81 -25.86 32.05
C THR A 333 0.50 -26.66 32.19
N GLY A 334 0.86 -27.03 33.40
CA GLY A 334 2.08 -27.83 33.65
C GLY A 334 3.38 -27.01 33.58
N GLU A 335 4.50 -27.72 33.60
CA GLU A 335 5.82 -27.11 33.43
C GLU A 335 6.27 -27.16 31.98
N PRO A 336 6.70 -26.03 31.38
CA PRO A 336 7.13 -25.98 29.98
C PRO A 336 8.43 -26.77 29.78
N ASP A 337 8.57 -27.41 28.60
CA ASP A 337 9.84 -27.96 28.16
C ASP A 337 10.78 -26.81 27.73
N ALA A 338 11.84 -26.60 28.47
CA ALA A 338 12.81 -25.55 28.24
C ALA A 338 13.50 -25.66 26.85
N ALA A 339 13.67 -26.88 26.31
CA ALA A 339 14.27 -27.06 25.01
C ALA A 339 13.30 -26.65 23.87
N LEU A 340 12.02 -26.95 24.01
CA LEU A 340 10.98 -26.47 23.09
C LEU A 340 10.82 -24.95 23.15
N ALA A 341 10.80 -24.36 24.36
CA ALA A 341 10.73 -22.92 24.53
C ALA A 341 11.93 -22.21 23.90
N GLN A 342 13.14 -22.73 24.10
CA GLN A 342 14.33 -22.18 23.47
C GLN A 342 14.27 -22.28 21.94
N LYS A 343 13.78 -23.40 21.41
CA LYS A 343 13.61 -23.57 19.95
C LYS A 343 12.64 -22.54 19.38
N LEU A 344 11.54 -22.21 20.05
CA LEU A 344 10.61 -21.16 19.63
C LEU A 344 11.27 -19.79 19.68
N ALA A 345 11.99 -19.47 20.75
CA ALA A 345 12.73 -18.20 20.87
C ALA A 345 13.78 -18.03 19.76
N ASP A 346 14.52 -19.10 19.45
CA ASP A 346 15.50 -19.11 18.34
C ASP A 346 14.81 -18.92 16.99
N ALA A 347 13.63 -19.51 16.79
CA ALA A 347 12.83 -19.34 15.57
C ALA A 347 12.32 -17.90 15.40
N VAL A 348 11.85 -17.26 16.49
CA VAL A 348 11.46 -15.83 16.47
C VAL A 348 12.67 -14.97 16.10
N ALA A 349 13.81 -15.18 16.75
CA ALA A 349 15.01 -14.38 16.49
C ALA A 349 15.52 -14.53 15.06
N ALA A 350 15.52 -15.75 14.51
CA ALA A 350 15.92 -16.03 13.14
C ALA A 350 14.94 -15.39 12.12
N ALA A 351 13.64 -15.51 12.35
CA ALA A 351 12.64 -14.95 11.47
C ALA A 351 12.64 -13.40 11.48
N ASP A 352 12.82 -12.77 12.64
CA ASP A 352 12.93 -11.32 12.77
C ASP A 352 14.18 -10.79 12.06
N ALA A 353 15.31 -11.47 12.21
CA ALA A 353 16.56 -11.10 11.55
C ALA A 353 16.42 -11.21 10.00
N GLU A 354 15.83 -12.29 9.50
CA GLU A 354 15.64 -12.49 8.06
C GLU A 354 14.57 -11.53 7.50
N PHE A 355 13.49 -11.28 8.23
CA PHE A 355 12.48 -10.29 7.86
C PHE A 355 13.13 -8.90 7.68
N LYS A 356 13.94 -8.47 8.65
CA LYS A 356 14.67 -7.20 8.58
C LYS A 356 15.66 -7.18 7.43
N ALA A 357 16.43 -8.25 7.23
CA ALA A 357 17.39 -8.35 6.14
C ALA A 357 16.71 -8.24 4.77
N CYS A 358 15.56 -8.88 4.59
CA CYS A 358 14.77 -8.77 3.36
C CYS A 358 14.21 -7.35 3.17
N MET A 359 13.67 -6.75 4.21
CA MET A 359 13.14 -5.38 4.11
C MET A 359 14.24 -4.35 3.87
N ASP A 360 15.43 -4.55 4.38
CA ASP A 360 16.60 -3.71 4.15
C ASP A 360 17.24 -3.93 2.77
N ASP A 361 16.88 -5.00 2.08
CA ASP A 361 17.30 -5.28 0.71
C ASP A 361 16.25 -4.87 -0.32
N ASP A 362 16.11 -3.56 -0.52
CA ASP A 362 15.21 -2.96 -1.52
C ASP A 362 13.72 -3.27 -1.23
N PHE A 363 13.36 -3.24 0.06
CA PHE A 363 11.98 -3.48 0.51
C PHE A 363 11.40 -4.79 -0.03
N ASN A 364 12.18 -5.86 0.03
CA ASN A 364 11.80 -7.19 -0.46
C ASN A 364 10.74 -7.84 0.44
N THR A 365 9.50 -7.34 0.34
CA THR A 365 8.35 -7.86 1.08
C THR A 365 8.07 -9.33 0.79
N ALA A 366 8.35 -9.80 -0.43
CA ALA A 366 8.17 -11.20 -0.80
C ALA A 366 9.10 -12.14 -0.02
N GLY A 367 10.37 -11.75 0.12
CA GLY A 367 11.35 -12.47 0.96
C GLY A 367 10.97 -12.40 2.44
N ALA A 368 10.61 -11.22 2.93
CA ALA A 368 10.18 -11.00 4.32
C ALA A 368 8.95 -11.87 4.67
N LEU A 369 7.95 -11.93 3.80
CA LEU A 369 6.78 -12.82 3.96
C LEU A 369 7.17 -14.31 3.90
N GLY A 370 8.18 -14.68 3.08
CA GLY A 370 8.71 -16.05 3.05
C GLY A 370 9.26 -16.49 4.40
N ALA A 371 10.13 -15.67 5.02
CA ALA A 371 10.66 -15.91 6.36
C ALA A 371 9.53 -15.96 7.42
N PHE A 372 8.60 -15.02 7.33
CA PHE A 372 7.44 -14.93 8.20
C PHE A 372 6.54 -16.18 8.14
N PHE A 373 6.20 -16.68 6.95
CA PHE A 373 5.39 -17.91 6.81
C PHE A 373 6.13 -19.16 7.29
N GLY A 374 7.45 -19.19 7.16
CA GLY A 374 8.29 -20.22 7.79
C GLY A 374 8.10 -20.23 9.30
N PHE A 375 8.18 -19.06 9.92
CA PHE A 375 7.96 -18.88 11.36
C PHE A 375 6.54 -19.29 11.80
N ILE A 376 5.47 -18.92 11.06
CA ILE A 376 4.09 -19.36 11.35
C ILE A 376 4.01 -20.89 11.45
N THR A 377 4.75 -21.61 10.63
CA THR A 377 4.80 -23.09 10.67
C THR A 377 5.51 -23.60 11.94
N GLU A 378 6.64 -23.00 12.32
CA GLU A 378 7.36 -23.36 13.54
C GLU A 378 6.55 -23.04 14.80
N ALA A 379 5.85 -21.89 14.84
CA ALA A 379 4.99 -21.50 15.94
C ALA A 379 3.83 -22.49 16.18
N ASN A 380 3.15 -22.92 15.11
CA ASN A 380 2.10 -23.94 15.21
C ASN A 380 2.68 -25.30 15.63
N SER A 381 3.85 -25.69 15.13
CA SER A 381 4.53 -26.92 15.52
C SER A 381 4.94 -26.92 17.01
N TYR A 382 5.32 -25.76 17.53
CA TYR A 382 5.59 -25.58 18.97
C TYR A 382 4.31 -25.79 19.81
N LEU A 383 3.20 -25.14 19.43
CA LEU A 383 1.92 -25.28 20.14
C LEU A 383 1.46 -26.73 20.19
N ASP A 384 1.58 -27.45 19.08
CA ASP A 384 1.23 -28.88 18.98
C ASP A 384 2.14 -29.73 19.88
N ALA A 385 3.45 -29.48 19.90
CA ALA A 385 4.42 -30.25 20.65
C ALA A 385 4.36 -29.98 22.17
N ALA A 386 4.03 -28.75 22.56
CA ALA A 386 3.93 -28.34 23.96
C ALA A 386 2.71 -28.90 24.68
N ASP A 387 1.66 -29.30 23.94
CA ASP A 387 0.42 -29.92 24.44
C ASP A 387 -0.16 -29.21 25.69
N GLY A 388 -0.23 -27.88 25.63
CA GLY A 388 -0.70 -27.00 26.72
C GLY A 388 0.36 -26.58 27.74
N ALA A 389 1.50 -27.27 27.83
CA ALA A 389 2.61 -26.91 28.70
C ALA A 389 3.55 -25.90 28.03
N VAL A 390 3.02 -24.70 27.71
CA VAL A 390 3.75 -23.65 26.99
C VAL A 390 4.52 -22.75 27.92
N ASP A 391 5.65 -22.24 27.46
CA ASP A 391 6.32 -21.11 28.09
C ASP A 391 5.59 -19.81 27.71
N ALA A 392 4.94 -19.19 28.68
CA ALA A 392 4.06 -18.04 28.46
C ALA A 392 4.81 -16.83 27.87
N GLU A 393 6.06 -16.59 28.27
CA GLU A 393 6.87 -15.49 27.75
C GLU A 393 7.27 -15.75 26.29
N ALA A 394 7.68 -16.97 25.97
CA ALA A 394 8.05 -17.34 24.62
C ALA A 394 6.89 -17.22 23.62
N VAL A 395 5.68 -17.67 24.00
CA VAL A 395 4.52 -17.56 23.10
C VAL A 395 3.99 -16.13 22.97
N VAL A 396 4.10 -15.30 24.01
CA VAL A 396 3.79 -13.86 23.92
C VAL A 396 4.75 -13.18 22.97
N THR A 397 6.04 -13.41 23.11
CA THR A 397 7.08 -12.86 22.21
C THR A 397 6.83 -13.28 20.75
N ALA A 398 6.42 -14.54 20.55
CA ALA A 398 6.06 -15.06 19.22
C ALA A 398 4.83 -14.35 18.63
N ALA A 399 3.79 -14.12 19.41
CA ALA A 399 2.60 -13.37 18.98
C ALA A 399 2.94 -11.91 18.65
N GLU A 400 3.74 -11.24 19.48
CA GLU A 400 4.19 -9.86 19.25
C GLU A 400 5.02 -9.72 17.97
N PHE A 401 5.83 -10.73 17.62
CA PHE A 401 6.55 -10.73 16.34
C PHE A 401 5.57 -10.78 15.16
N ILE A 402 4.51 -11.60 15.23
CA ILE A 402 3.48 -11.67 14.19
C ILE A 402 2.80 -10.30 14.04
N GLU A 403 2.29 -9.76 15.14
CA GLU A 403 1.54 -8.50 15.19
C GLU A 403 2.37 -7.34 14.63
N ARG A 404 3.60 -7.18 15.11
CA ARG A 404 4.53 -6.13 14.66
C ARG A 404 4.88 -6.26 13.18
N SER A 405 5.12 -7.48 12.69
CA SER A 405 5.43 -7.72 11.28
C SER A 405 4.27 -7.36 10.38
N MET A 406 3.04 -7.67 10.78
CA MET A 406 1.84 -7.31 10.03
C MET A 406 1.57 -5.80 10.07
N ASP A 407 1.79 -5.14 11.21
CA ASP A 407 1.63 -3.68 11.34
C ASP A 407 2.57 -2.92 10.40
N VAL A 408 3.84 -3.31 10.34
CA VAL A 408 4.83 -2.74 9.40
C VAL A 408 4.40 -2.92 7.94
N LEU A 409 3.77 -4.04 7.60
CA LEU A 409 3.21 -4.27 6.27
C LEU A 409 1.84 -3.58 6.06
N GLY A 410 1.30 -2.95 7.09
CA GLY A 410 -0.03 -2.33 7.09
C GLY A 410 -1.15 -3.34 6.93
N ILE A 411 -0.94 -4.58 7.35
CA ILE A 411 -1.91 -5.67 7.30
C ILE A 411 -2.58 -5.77 8.66
N GLU A 412 -3.82 -5.32 8.74
CA GLU A 412 -4.64 -5.49 9.93
C GLU A 412 -5.06 -6.96 10.06
N LEU A 413 -4.68 -7.57 11.16
CA LEU A 413 -5.17 -8.91 11.46
C LEU A 413 -6.65 -8.84 11.82
N PRO A 414 -7.51 -9.71 11.27
CA PRO A 414 -8.90 -9.74 11.64
C PRO A 414 -9.02 -10.04 13.13
N GLU A 415 -9.73 -9.18 13.86
CA GLU A 415 -10.16 -9.46 15.21
C GLU A 415 -11.16 -10.62 15.12
N GLN A 416 -10.75 -11.81 15.59
CA GLN A 416 -11.63 -12.98 15.66
C GLN A 416 -12.35 -13.07 17.02
N GLU A 417 -12.69 -11.97 17.62
CA GLU A 417 -13.79 -11.94 18.57
C GLU A 417 -15.06 -11.58 17.80
N ALA A 418 -15.57 -12.55 17.04
CA ALA A 418 -16.99 -12.51 16.75
C ALA A 418 -17.67 -12.52 18.12
N GLU A 419 -18.41 -11.45 18.44
CA GLU A 419 -19.26 -11.41 19.63
C GLU A 419 -20.05 -12.71 19.66
N LEU A 420 -19.80 -13.52 20.69
CA LEU A 420 -20.56 -14.76 20.85
C LEU A 420 -22.04 -14.39 20.98
N PRO A 421 -22.96 -15.07 20.30
CA PRO A 421 -24.36 -14.72 20.34
C PRO A 421 -24.88 -14.81 21.78
N VAL A 422 -25.71 -13.85 22.18
CA VAL A 422 -26.26 -13.80 23.54
C VAL A 422 -27.02 -15.08 23.92
N GLU A 423 -27.51 -15.81 22.92
CA GLU A 423 -28.16 -17.11 23.07
C GLU A 423 -27.28 -18.18 23.69
N ILE A 424 -25.93 -18.01 23.63
CA ILE A 424 -24.97 -18.92 24.27
C ILE A 424 -25.15 -18.92 25.81
N ILE A 425 -25.58 -17.82 26.41
CA ILE A 425 -25.85 -17.73 27.86
C ILE A 425 -26.99 -18.69 28.25
N ALA A 426 -28.07 -18.68 27.48
CA ALA A 426 -29.20 -19.57 27.72
C ALA A 426 -28.80 -21.04 27.53
N LEU A 427 -27.98 -21.34 26.51
CA LEU A 427 -27.44 -22.66 26.28
C LEU A 427 -26.54 -23.13 27.43
N ALA A 428 -25.67 -22.25 27.93
CA ALA A 428 -24.79 -22.53 29.05
C ALA A 428 -25.55 -22.74 30.37
N ALA A 429 -26.61 -21.97 30.60
CA ALA A 429 -27.48 -22.17 31.75
C ALA A 429 -28.16 -23.58 31.69
N GLU A 430 -28.64 -23.99 30.53
CA GLU A 430 -29.30 -25.29 30.32
C GLU A 430 -28.33 -26.47 30.42
N ARG A 431 -27.16 -26.37 29.77
CA ARG A 431 -26.26 -27.51 29.55
C ARG A 431 -25.08 -27.58 30.53
N ALA A 432 -24.70 -26.45 31.13
CA ALA A 432 -23.55 -26.36 32.03
C ALA A 432 -23.89 -25.74 33.40
N GLY A 433 -25.17 -25.36 33.65
CA GLY A 433 -25.59 -24.76 34.90
C GLY A 433 -24.98 -23.33 35.16
N TYR A 434 -24.56 -22.66 34.08
CA TYR A 434 -23.98 -21.32 34.19
C TYR A 434 -25.01 -20.29 34.67
N VAL A 435 -24.57 -19.44 35.62
CA VAL A 435 -25.39 -18.35 36.16
C VAL A 435 -24.58 -17.05 36.01
N GLY A 436 -24.78 -16.35 34.93
CA GLY A 436 -24.12 -15.09 34.60
C GLY A 436 -24.71 -14.47 33.34
N ASP A 437 -24.17 -13.34 32.91
CA ASP A 437 -24.60 -12.59 31.73
C ASP A 437 -23.45 -12.34 30.72
N ASP A 438 -22.27 -12.92 30.96
CA ASP A 438 -21.11 -12.83 30.10
C ASP A 438 -21.07 -14.01 29.11
N THR A 439 -20.94 -13.69 27.81
CA THR A 439 -20.95 -14.69 26.73
C THR A 439 -19.67 -15.51 26.67
N ALA A 440 -18.52 -14.94 27.06
CA ALA A 440 -17.24 -15.65 27.07
C ALA A 440 -17.21 -16.65 28.24
N GLU A 441 -17.64 -16.26 29.45
CA GLU A 441 -17.76 -17.17 30.58
C GLU A 441 -18.78 -18.29 30.30
N ALA A 442 -19.87 -17.98 29.60
CA ALA A 442 -20.85 -18.98 29.18
C ALA A 442 -20.23 -20.01 28.23
N ALA A 443 -19.40 -19.55 27.28
CA ALA A 443 -18.68 -20.44 26.37
C ALA A 443 -17.68 -21.35 27.14
N GLU A 444 -16.93 -20.80 28.09
CA GLU A 444 -16.01 -21.57 28.94
C GLU A 444 -16.75 -22.63 29.75
N ALA A 445 -17.90 -22.29 30.32
CA ALA A 445 -18.72 -23.24 31.08
C ALA A 445 -19.19 -24.41 30.20
N LEU A 446 -19.60 -24.13 28.95
CA LEU A 446 -19.99 -25.17 28.00
C LEU A 446 -18.81 -26.06 27.60
N ILE A 447 -17.63 -25.52 27.42
CA ILE A 447 -16.41 -26.26 27.09
C ILE A 447 -16.02 -27.15 28.29
N ALA A 448 -16.08 -26.63 29.51
CA ALA A 448 -15.81 -27.40 30.73
C ALA A 448 -16.79 -28.56 30.88
N ALA A 449 -18.09 -28.34 30.73
CA ALA A 449 -19.12 -29.39 30.78
C ALA A 449 -18.92 -30.47 29.69
N ARG A 450 -18.52 -30.03 28.46
CA ARG A 450 -18.18 -30.97 27.38
C ARG A 450 -16.94 -31.80 27.72
N ALA A 451 -15.92 -31.19 28.32
CA ALA A 451 -14.71 -31.91 28.72
C ALA A 451 -15.00 -32.92 29.83
N GLU A 452 -15.81 -32.59 30.83
CA GLU A 452 -16.28 -33.51 31.88
C GLU A 452 -17.05 -34.69 31.30
N ALA A 453 -17.98 -34.43 30.36
CA ALA A 453 -18.74 -35.47 29.69
C ALA A 453 -17.83 -36.44 28.92
N ARG A 454 -16.82 -35.90 28.19
CA ARG A 454 -15.80 -36.70 27.49
C ARG A 454 -14.98 -37.56 28.45
N ALA A 455 -14.54 -37.00 29.57
CA ALA A 455 -13.80 -37.73 30.61
C ALA A 455 -14.64 -38.87 31.21
N ALA A 456 -15.94 -38.62 31.41
CA ALA A 456 -16.91 -39.64 31.88
C ALA A 456 -17.32 -40.66 30.77
N LYS A 457 -16.84 -40.47 29.52
CA LYS A 457 -17.24 -41.22 28.31
C LYS A 457 -18.73 -41.10 27.97
N ASP A 458 -19.37 -40.00 28.42
CA ASP A 458 -20.72 -39.63 28.03
C ASP A 458 -20.69 -38.84 26.71
N TRP A 459 -20.52 -39.60 25.63
CA TRP A 459 -20.40 -39.01 24.28
C TRP A 459 -21.69 -38.34 23.85
N ALA A 460 -22.86 -38.78 24.37
CA ALA A 460 -24.14 -38.20 24.02
C ALA A 460 -24.26 -36.75 24.50
N VAL A 461 -23.84 -36.48 25.75
CA VAL A 461 -23.82 -35.12 26.29
C VAL A 461 -22.77 -34.26 25.60
N ALA A 462 -21.57 -34.77 25.34
CA ALA A 462 -20.50 -34.05 24.68
C ALA A 462 -20.87 -33.64 23.24
N ASP A 463 -21.51 -34.53 22.48
CA ASP A 463 -22.00 -34.27 21.13
C ASP A 463 -23.18 -33.30 21.13
N ALA A 464 -24.12 -33.43 22.09
CA ALA A 464 -25.26 -32.52 22.20
C ALA A 464 -24.81 -31.06 22.45
N ILE A 465 -23.76 -30.86 23.27
CA ILE A 465 -23.20 -29.51 23.48
C ILE A 465 -22.57 -28.99 22.17
N ARG A 466 -21.77 -29.79 21.48
CA ARG A 466 -21.14 -29.39 20.21
C ARG A 466 -22.20 -29.07 19.16
N ASP A 467 -23.24 -29.88 19.01
CA ASP A 467 -24.26 -29.70 18.01
C ASP A 467 -25.12 -28.48 18.29
N ALA A 468 -25.47 -28.21 19.57
CA ALA A 468 -26.18 -27.02 19.97
C ALA A 468 -25.35 -25.72 19.74
N LEU A 469 -24.06 -25.76 20.00
CA LEU A 469 -23.15 -24.64 19.58
C LEU A 469 -23.14 -24.47 18.06
N GLY A 470 -23.15 -25.57 17.31
CA GLY A 470 -23.26 -25.59 15.85
C GLY A 470 -24.53 -24.92 15.32
N GLU A 471 -25.67 -25.09 16.01
CA GLU A 471 -26.97 -24.44 15.69
C GLU A 471 -26.90 -22.91 15.91
N LEU A 472 -26.08 -22.45 16.85
CA LEU A 472 -25.78 -21.02 17.07
C LEU A 472 -24.74 -20.45 16.10
N GLY A 473 -24.29 -21.23 15.09
CA GLY A 473 -23.26 -20.80 14.16
C GLY A 473 -21.84 -20.82 14.74
N LEU A 474 -21.64 -21.58 15.84
CA LEU A 474 -20.37 -21.68 16.54
C LEU A 474 -19.69 -23.03 16.28
N VAL A 475 -18.37 -23.07 16.43
CA VAL A 475 -17.56 -24.28 16.31
C VAL A 475 -16.74 -24.46 17.57
N VAL A 476 -16.67 -25.69 18.05
CA VAL A 476 -15.71 -26.07 19.09
C VAL A 476 -14.40 -26.46 18.41
N GLU A 477 -13.36 -25.74 18.67
CA GLU A 477 -12.00 -26.04 18.24
C GLU A 477 -11.25 -26.70 19.40
N ASP A 478 -10.90 -27.98 19.23
CA ASP A 478 -10.05 -28.69 20.18
C ASP A 478 -8.58 -28.30 19.86
N THR A 479 -7.89 -27.66 20.80
CA THR A 479 -6.47 -27.29 20.69
C THR A 479 -5.66 -28.05 21.72
N ALA A 480 -4.33 -28.09 21.59
CA ALA A 480 -3.43 -28.70 22.55
C ALA A 480 -3.54 -28.10 23.98
N ALA A 481 -3.87 -26.81 24.08
CA ALA A 481 -4.06 -26.12 25.36
C ALA A 481 -5.51 -26.17 25.88
N GLY A 482 -6.42 -26.91 25.23
CA GLY A 482 -7.83 -27.05 25.59
C GLY A 482 -8.77 -26.77 24.41
N ALA A 483 -10.08 -26.94 24.64
CA ALA A 483 -11.08 -26.62 23.64
C ALA A 483 -11.56 -25.16 23.82
N ARG A 484 -11.92 -24.51 22.71
CA ARG A 484 -12.55 -23.18 22.73
C ARG A 484 -13.70 -23.09 21.74
N VAL A 485 -14.60 -22.12 21.95
CA VAL A 485 -15.70 -21.81 21.07
C VAL A 485 -15.32 -20.61 20.19
N LYS A 486 -15.59 -20.70 18.89
CA LYS A 486 -15.47 -19.57 17.96
C LYS A 486 -16.60 -19.58 16.92
N ALA A 487 -16.86 -18.45 16.28
CA ALA A 487 -17.79 -18.38 15.16
C ALA A 487 -17.29 -19.24 13.97
N LYS A 488 -18.26 -19.76 13.19
CA LYS A 488 -17.99 -20.56 11.98
C LYS A 488 -17.31 -19.71 10.91
#